data_a962a4f504851f439441cd9106a30f8e
#
_entry.id   a962a4f504851f439441cd9106a30f8e
#
_cell.length_a   1.000
_cell.length_b   1.000
_cell.length_c   1.000
_cell.angle_alpha   90.00
_cell.angle_beta   90.00
_cell.angle_gamma   90.00
#
_symmetry.space_group_name_H-M   'P 1'
#
loop_
_entity.id
_entity.type
_entity.pdbx_description
1 polymer ?
#
loop_
_entity_poly.entity_id
_entity_poly.type
_entity_poly.pdbx_seq_one_letter_code
_entity_poly.pdbx_strand_id
1 'polypeptide(L)'
;MKTLNDYMAMSYRMEIVEDKDEGGFVVSYPDLPGCITCGETVESAVANALDAKKAWIEAALEDGVEVHEPDSLEDYSGQFKLRIPRSLHRSLAEHSQREGISMNQYCVYLLSRNDAVFSK
;
A
#
# COMPACT_ATOMS: atom_id res chain seq x y z
N MET A 1 24.76 -3.43 1.92
CA MET A 1 24.32 -2.30 1.11
C MET A 1 23.33 -2.77 0.05
N LYS A 2 22.19 -2.13 -0.08
CA LYS A 2 21.18 -2.54 -1.05
C LYS A 2 21.54 -2.12 -2.46
N THR A 3 21.26 -2.99 -3.42
CA THR A 3 21.55 -2.78 -4.83
C THR A 3 20.29 -2.29 -5.56
N LEU A 4 20.46 -1.89 -6.82
CA LEU A 4 19.32 -1.53 -7.68
C LEU A 4 18.28 -2.64 -7.71
N ASN A 5 18.71 -3.90 -7.84
CA ASN A 5 17.79 -5.03 -7.91
C ASN A 5 16.99 -5.18 -6.60
N ASP A 6 17.62 -4.91 -5.47
CA ASP A 6 16.91 -4.96 -4.18
C ASP A 6 15.78 -3.93 -4.13
N TYR A 7 16.05 -2.68 -4.56
CA TYR A 7 15.04 -1.64 -4.58
C TYR A 7 13.96 -1.90 -5.64
N MET A 8 14.34 -2.42 -6.80
CA MET A 8 13.36 -2.73 -7.86
C MET A 8 12.39 -3.82 -7.46
N ALA A 9 12.82 -4.73 -6.57
CA ALA A 9 11.96 -5.80 -6.06
C ALA A 9 10.98 -5.33 -4.99
N MET A 10 11.19 -4.15 -4.42
CA MET A 10 10.30 -3.57 -3.40
C MET A 10 9.03 -3.00 -4.03
N SER A 11 7.93 -3.07 -3.29
CA SER A 11 6.63 -2.58 -3.75
C SER A 11 6.43 -1.11 -3.39
N TYR A 12 6.86 -0.22 -4.28
CA TYR A 12 6.60 1.21 -4.12
C TYR A 12 5.19 1.55 -4.58
N ARG A 13 4.48 2.34 -3.78
CA ARG A 13 3.17 2.81 -4.17
C ARG A 13 3.30 3.80 -5.33
N MET A 14 2.33 3.77 -6.23
CA MET A 14 2.28 4.74 -7.32
C MET A 14 0.90 5.41 -7.33
N GLU A 15 0.89 6.67 -7.71
CA GLU A 15 -0.33 7.44 -7.88
C GLU A 15 -0.53 7.70 -9.37
N ILE A 16 -1.73 7.39 -9.86
CA ILE A 16 -2.09 7.57 -11.26
C ILE A 16 -3.22 8.59 -11.31
N VAL A 17 -3.00 9.68 -12.02
CA VAL A 17 -3.98 10.76 -12.17
C VAL A 17 -4.22 11.02 -13.64
N GLU A 18 -5.49 11.09 -14.03
CA GLU A 18 -5.86 11.46 -15.39
C GLU A 18 -5.55 12.92 -15.64
N ASP A 19 -4.86 13.21 -16.75
CA ASP A 19 -4.58 14.57 -17.15
C ASP A 19 -5.67 15.03 -18.13
N LYS A 20 -6.58 15.81 -17.62
CA LYS A 20 -7.74 16.28 -18.42
C LYS A 20 -7.38 17.41 -19.36
N ASP A 21 -6.29 18.12 -19.12
CA ASP A 21 -5.88 19.25 -19.95
C ASP A 21 -5.16 18.80 -21.22
N GLU A 22 -4.20 17.88 -21.08
CA GLU A 22 -3.38 17.39 -22.18
C GLU A 22 -3.75 15.98 -22.64
N GLY A 23 -4.58 15.31 -21.87
CA GLY A 23 -4.93 13.92 -22.12
C GLY A 23 -3.91 12.95 -21.52
N GLY A 24 -4.29 11.69 -21.44
CA GLY A 24 -3.42 10.67 -20.89
C GLY A 24 -3.43 10.62 -19.37
N PHE A 25 -2.37 10.06 -18.81
CA PHE A 25 -2.25 9.79 -17.37
C PHE A 25 -0.88 10.17 -16.87
N VAL A 26 -0.83 10.73 -15.67
CA VAL A 26 0.41 11.05 -14.95
C VAL A 26 0.59 10.04 -13.84
N VAL A 27 1.78 9.45 -13.75
CA VAL A 27 2.13 8.49 -12.71
C VAL A 27 3.29 9.04 -11.90
N SER A 28 3.17 8.96 -10.58
CA SER A 28 4.24 9.38 -9.68
C SER A 28 4.45 8.32 -8.60
N TYR A 29 5.67 8.29 -8.05
CA TYR A 29 6.00 7.49 -6.89
C TYR A 29 6.23 8.44 -5.71
N PRO A 30 5.26 8.56 -4.80
CA PRO A 30 5.40 9.51 -3.68
C PRO A 30 6.64 9.31 -2.80
N ASP A 31 7.10 8.08 -2.65
CA ASP A 31 8.28 7.77 -1.84
C ASP A 31 9.61 8.00 -2.57
N LEU A 32 9.55 8.33 -3.87
CA LEU A 32 10.71 8.66 -4.70
C LEU A 32 10.53 10.08 -5.23
N PRO A 33 10.95 11.12 -4.47
CA PRO A 33 10.67 12.51 -4.83
C PRO A 33 11.14 12.89 -6.23
N GLY A 34 10.23 13.41 -7.04
CA GLY A 34 10.52 13.81 -8.41
C GLY A 34 10.44 12.68 -9.43
N CYS A 35 10.12 11.47 -9.02
CA CYS A 35 9.94 10.35 -9.94
C CYS A 35 8.52 10.39 -10.50
N ILE A 36 8.35 11.12 -11.60
CA ILE A 36 7.06 11.36 -12.23
C ILE A 36 7.20 11.12 -13.73
N THR A 37 6.20 10.48 -14.32
CA THR A 37 6.15 10.25 -15.75
C THR A 37 4.70 10.29 -16.25
N CYS A 38 4.50 10.08 -17.52
CA CYS A 38 3.16 10.10 -18.12
C CYS A 38 3.07 9.09 -19.27
N GLY A 39 1.86 8.86 -19.72
CA GLY A 39 1.57 8.01 -20.86
C GLY A 39 0.16 8.27 -21.37
N GLU A 40 -0.11 7.91 -22.61
CA GLU A 40 -1.41 8.13 -23.22
C GLU A 40 -2.49 7.22 -22.63
N THR A 41 -2.11 6.01 -22.22
CA THR A 41 -3.01 5.04 -21.58
C THR A 41 -2.46 4.68 -20.22
N VAL A 42 -3.29 4.06 -19.37
CA VAL A 42 -2.85 3.56 -18.07
C VAL A 42 -1.69 2.57 -18.26
N GLU A 43 -1.81 1.67 -19.23
CA GLU A 43 -0.78 0.66 -19.49
C GLU A 43 0.54 1.28 -19.89
N SER A 44 0.53 2.25 -20.80
CA SER A 44 1.75 2.93 -21.24
C SER A 44 2.34 3.78 -20.11
N ALA A 45 1.50 4.45 -19.34
CA ALA A 45 1.93 5.26 -18.21
C ALA A 45 2.63 4.41 -17.15
N VAL A 46 2.08 3.22 -16.81
CA VAL A 46 2.68 2.28 -15.86
C VAL A 46 4.01 1.73 -16.38
N ALA A 47 4.08 1.38 -17.67
CA ALA A 47 5.32 0.91 -18.27
C ALA A 47 6.41 1.98 -18.19
N ASN A 48 6.06 3.22 -18.51
CA ASN A 48 6.97 4.37 -18.41
C ASN A 48 7.37 4.62 -16.95
N ALA A 49 6.46 4.40 -16.02
CA ALA A 49 6.73 4.57 -14.59
C ALA A 49 7.78 3.56 -14.08
N LEU A 50 7.72 2.32 -14.54
CA LEU A 50 8.72 1.31 -14.18
C LEU A 50 10.11 1.70 -14.68
N ASP A 51 10.20 2.22 -15.90
CA ASP A 51 11.46 2.72 -16.45
C ASP A 51 11.96 3.95 -15.70
N ALA A 52 11.07 4.87 -15.36
CA ALA A 52 11.39 6.06 -14.58
C ALA A 52 11.90 5.71 -13.17
N LYS A 53 11.26 4.74 -12.53
CA LYS A 53 11.68 4.23 -11.22
C LYS A 53 13.11 3.70 -11.28
N LYS A 54 13.40 2.87 -12.27
CA LYS A 54 14.73 2.31 -12.45
C LYS A 54 15.78 3.40 -12.63
N ALA A 55 15.53 4.35 -13.55
CA ALA A 55 16.45 5.47 -13.81
C ALA A 55 16.64 6.33 -12.56
N TRP A 56 15.58 6.60 -11.82
CA TRP A 56 15.64 7.40 -10.61
C TRP A 56 16.50 6.73 -9.53
N ILE A 57 16.30 5.42 -9.30
CA ILE A 57 17.05 4.68 -8.30
C ILE A 57 18.52 4.55 -8.71
N GLU A 58 18.79 4.27 -9.99
CA GLU A 58 20.17 4.22 -10.51
C GLU A 58 20.90 5.53 -10.25
N ALA A 59 20.28 6.64 -10.59
CA ALA A 59 20.87 7.97 -10.41
C ALA A 59 21.10 8.27 -8.93
N ALA A 60 20.15 7.94 -8.08
CA ALA A 60 20.25 8.17 -6.63
C ALA A 60 21.42 7.37 -6.02
N LEU A 61 21.56 6.11 -6.43
CA LEU A 61 22.65 5.25 -5.93
C LEU A 61 24.02 5.74 -6.39
N GLU A 62 24.12 6.21 -7.65
CA GLU A 62 25.37 6.78 -8.19
C GLU A 62 25.74 8.07 -7.48
N ASP A 63 24.77 8.91 -7.15
CA ASP A 63 25.01 10.22 -6.53
C ASP A 63 25.13 10.13 -5.00
N GLY A 64 24.96 8.94 -4.42
CA GLY A 64 25.00 8.75 -2.97
C GLY A 64 23.81 9.33 -2.24
N VAL A 65 22.71 9.55 -2.95
CA VAL A 65 21.46 10.04 -2.37
C VAL A 65 20.76 8.88 -1.69
N GLU A 66 20.20 9.13 -0.51
CA GLU A 66 19.45 8.13 0.22
C GLU A 66 18.18 7.76 -0.53
N VAL A 67 17.98 6.45 -0.75
CA VAL A 67 16.75 5.93 -1.35
C VAL A 67 15.85 5.43 -0.23
N HIS A 68 14.70 6.06 -0.08
CA HIS A 68 13.74 5.64 0.93
C HIS A 68 13.09 4.32 0.53
N GLU A 69 12.93 3.43 1.50
CA GLU A 69 12.21 2.19 1.28
C GLU A 69 10.70 2.48 1.29
N PRO A 70 9.91 1.68 0.57
CA PRO A 70 8.48 1.91 0.54
C PRO A 70 7.84 1.63 1.90
N ASP A 71 6.72 2.32 2.15
CA ASP A 71 5.88 2.06 3.32
C ASP A 71 5.17 0.73 3.06
N SER A 72 5.80 -0.35 3.48
CA SER A 72 5.44 -1.73 3.13
C SER A 72 4.59 -2.38 4.22
N LEU A 73 3.69 -3.27 3.79
CA LEU A 73 2.91 -4.11 4.72
C LEU A 73 3.67 -5.38 5.14
N GLU A 74 4.90 -5.57 4.65
CA GLU A 74 5.69 -6.77 4.92
C GLU A 74 6.00 -6.98 6.40
N ASP A 75 6.11 -5.89 7.17
CA ASP A 75 6.36 -5.96 8.61
C ASP A 75 5.14 -6.40 9.41
N TYR A 76 4.00 -6.54 8.75
CA TYR A 76 2.74 -6.90 9.38
C TYR A 76 2.26 -8.25 8.86
N SER A 77 2.13 -9.21 9.77
CA SER A 77 1.74 -10.58 9.41
C SER A 77 0.25 -10.74 9.11
N GLY A 78 -0.57 -9.81 9.56
CA GLY A 78 -2.01 -9.95 9.53
C GLY A 78 -2.53 -10.77 10.70
N GLN A 79 -1.65 -11.13 11.64
CA GLN A 79 -2.02 -11.90 12.83
C GLN A 79 -1.51 -11.19 14.07
N PHE A 80 -2.36 -11.07 15.07
CA PHE A 80 -1.97 -10.61 16.40
C PHE A 80 -2.92 -11.19 17.43
N LYS A 81 -2.45 -11.21 18.67
CA LYS A 81 -3.23 -11.78 19.77
C LYS A 81 -3.88 -10.65 20.56
N LEU A 82 -5.19 -10.75 20.72
CA LEU A 82 -5.98 -9.77 21.48
C LEU A 82 -6.59 -10.44 22.69
N ARG A 83 -6.40 -9.83 23.87
CA ARG A 83 -7.03 -10.28 25.10
C ARG A 83 -8.20 -9.36 25.41
N ILE A 84 -9.36 -9.93 25.61
CA ILE A 84 -10.61 -9.21 25.89
C ILE A 84 -11.28 -9.77 27.13
N PRO A 85 -12.19 -9.01 27.76
CA PRO A 85 -12.99 -9.54 28.87
C PRO A 85 -13.83 -10.74 28.42
N ARG A 86 -14.05 -11.68 29.33
CA ARG A 86 -14.85 -12.88 29.03
C ARG A 86 -16.26 -12.54 28.56
N SER A 87 -16.85 -11.51 29.13
CA SER A 87 -18.20 -11.06 28.75
C SER A 87 -18.25 -10.58 27.29
N LEU A 88 -17.21 -9.88 26.85
CA LEU A 88 -17.11 -9.44 25.45
C LEU A 88 -16.90 -10.64 24.53
N HIS A 89 -16.05 -11.58 24.90
CA HIS A 89 -15.84 -12.82 24.13
C HIS A 89 -17.15 -13.56 23.91
N ARG A 90 -17.95 -13.72 24.99
CA ARG A 90 -19.25 -14.36 24.90
C ARG A 90 -20.19 -13.61 23.96
N SER A 91 -20.24 -12.30 24.09
CA SER A 91 -21.07 -11.45 23.25
C SER A 91 -20.72 -11.58 21.77
N LEU A 92 -19.42 -11.56 21.46
CA LEU A 92 -18.94 -11.72 20.06
C LEU A 92 -19.31 -13.11 19.52
N ALA A 93 -19.15 -14.15 20.33
CA ALA A 93 -19.50 -15.51 19.93
C ALA A 93 -20.99 -15.64 19.63
N GLU A 94 -21.84 -15.08 20.48
CA GLU A 94 -23.31 -15.11 20.30
C GLU A 94 -23.73 -14.33 19.04
N HIS A 95 -23.16 -13.15 18.84
CA HIS A 95 -23.48 -12.31 17.69
C HIS A 95 -23.03 -12.95 16.37
N SER A 96 -21.83 -13.56 16.34
CA SER A 96 -21.34 -14.22 15.15
C SER A 96 -22.21 -15.41 14.75
N GLN A 97 -22.68 -16.20 15.74
CA GLN A 97 -23.60 -17.31 15.51
C GLN A 97 -24.91 -16.80 14.90
N ARG A 98 -25.43 -15.69 15.43
CA ARG A 98 -26.68 -15.07 14.96
C ARG A 98 -26.57 -14.63 13.52
N GLU A 99 -25.38 -14.10 13.13
CA GLU A 99 -25.12 -13.66 11.77
C GLU A 99 -24.72 -14.80 10.83
N GLY A 100 -24.51 -16.00 11.36
CA GLY A 100 -24.13 -17.16 10.56
C GLY A 100 -22.71 -17.11 10.00
N ILE A 101 -21.81 -16.39 10.67
CA ILE A 101 -20.40 -16.27 10.25
C ILE A 101 -19.50 -16.69 11.41
N SER A 102 -18.21 -16.89 11.11
CA SER A 102 -17.24 -17.22 12.15
C SER A 102 -17.00 -16.02 13.05
N MET A 103 -16.58 -16.29 14.31
CA MET A 103 -16.23 -15.22 15.23
C MET A 103 -15.07 -14.37 14.66
N ASN A 104 -14.12 -15.00 13.99
CA ASN A 104 -13.02 -14.30 13.35
C ASN A 104 -13.51 -13.32 12.26
N GLN A 105 -14.39 -13.77 11.39
CA GLN A 105 -14.98 -12.92 10.35
C GLN A 105 -15.78 -11.77 10.96
N TYR A 106 -16.51 -12.04 12.01
CA TYR A 106 -17.29 -11.02 12.69
C TYR A 106 -16.37 -9.95 13.31
N CYS A 107 -15.28 -10.38 13.97
CA CYS A 107 -14.30 -9.47 14.54
C CYS A 107 -13.61 -8.62 13.47
N VAL A 108 -13.22 -9.21 12.33
CA VAL A 108 -12.63 -8.48 11.22
C VAL A 108 -13.59 -7.40 10.72
N TYR A 109 -14.87 -7.73 10.59
CA TYR A 109 -15.90 -6.78 10.18
C TYR A 109 -15.99 -5.59 11.15
N LEU A 110 -16.09 -5.87 12.44
CA LEU A 110 -16.21 -4.83 13.47
C LEU A 110 -14.98 -3.93 13.54
N LEU A 111 -13.80 -4.52 13.53
CA LEU A 111 -12.54 -3.78 13.59
C LEU A 111 -12.36 -2.89 12.36
N SER A 112 -12.63 -3.45 11.18
CA SER A 112 -12.52 -2.71 9.92
C SER A 112 -13.46 -1.51 9.89
N ARG A 113 -14.70 -1.71 10.33
CA ARG A 113 -15.72 -0.66 10.37
C ARG A 113 -15.33 0.47 11.31
N ASN A 114 -14.90 0.13 12.52
CA ASN A 114 -14.55 1.14 13.52
C ASN A 114 -13.26 1.86 13.17
N ASP A 115 -12.27 1.14 12.66
CA ASP A 115 -11.01 1.76 12.25
C ASP A 115 -11.24 2.75 11.12
N ALA A 116 -12.10 2.41 10.16
CA ALA A 116 -12.42 3.28 9.04
C ALA A 116 -13.04 4.62 9.49
N VAL A 117 -13.79 4.62 10.60
CA VAL A 117 -14.40 5.84 11.15
C VAL A 117 -13.34 6.84 11.61
N PHE A 118 -12.18 6.35 12.09
CA PHE A 118 -11.10 7.18 12.60
C PHE A 118 -10.00 7.45 11.57
N SER A 119 -10.05 6.77 10.41
CA SER A 119 -9.09 6.95 9.33
C SER A 119 -9.51 8.13 8.45
N LYS A 120 -8.73 9.19 8.45
CA LYS A 120 -9.01 10.36 7.61
C LYS A 120 -7.76 10.83 6.90
#